data_71fbb2e9831e25b39b57dad94e76b379
#
_entry.id   71fbb2e9831e25b39b57dad94e76b379
#
_cell.length_a   1.000
_cell.length_b   1.000
_cell.length_c   1.000
_cell.angle_alpha   90.00
_cell.angle_beta   90.00
_cell.angle_gamma   90.00
#
_symmetry.space_group_name_H-M   'P 1'
#
loop_
_entity.id
_entity.type
_entity.pdbx_description
1 polymer ?
#
loop_
_entity_poly.entity_id
_entity_poly.type
_entity_poly.pdbx_seq_one_letter_code
_entity_poly.pdbx_strand_id
1 'polypeptide(L)'
;MKKLVLALTAALLVSGTASARDQLSLAGSSTVLPFATIIAEEMGKNPNFKTPVVESGGSSVGKKGVCDGIGTEFIDIGNASSRMKPAELEYCDKNGITLTEIKVGYDGIAVANSLEGQTLEISKADL
;
A
#
# COMPACT_ATOMS: atom_id res chain seq x y z
N MET A 1 -3.50 -52.20 -14.42
CA MET A 1 -4.57 -51.20 -14.52
C MET A 1 -5.01 -50.67 -13.16
N LYS A 2 -5.18 -51.47 -12.10
CA LYS A 2 -5.59 -51.00 -10.76
C LYS A 2 -4.60 -50.03 -10.06
N LYS A 3 -3.28 -50.16 -10.32
CA LYS A 3 -2.26 -49.29 -9.73
C LYS A 3 -2.17 -47.93 -10.39
N LEU A 4 -2.61 -47.76 -11.64
CA LEU A 4 -2.62 -46.49 -12.37
C LEU A 4 -3.79 -45.59 -11.92
N VAL A 5 -4.92 -46.20 -11.58
CA VAL A 5 -6.10 -45.49 -11.09
C VAL A 5 -5.87 -44.89 -9.70
N LEU A 6 -5.09 -45.57 -8.84
CA LEU A 6 -4.78 -45.08 -7.49
C LEU A 6 -3.80 -43.88 -7.51
N ALA A 7 -2.90 -43.80 -8.51
CA ALA A 7 -2.00 -42.66 -8.67
C ALA A 7 -2.71 -41.41 -9.18
N LEU A 8 -3.76 -41.55 -9.98
CA LEU A 8 -4.53 -40.42 -10.52
C LEU A 8 -5.45 -39.76 -9.47
N THR A 9 -5.95 -40.58 -8.52
CA THR A 9 -6.78 -40.04 -7.42
C THR A 9 -5.97 -39.30 -6.34
N ALA A 10 -4.69 -39.66 -6.15
CA ALA A 10 -3.82 -38.94 -5.22
C ALA A 10 -3.40 -37.54 -5.72
N ALA A 11 -3.33 -37.34 -7.04
CA ALA A 11 -2.97 -36.04 -7.65
C ALA A 11 -4.07 -35.00 -7.55
N LEU A 12 -5.32 -35.38 -7.33
CA LEU A 12 -6.47 -34.46 -7.23
C LEU A 12 -6.70 -33.87 -5.83
N LEU A 13 -5.97 -34.33 -4.80
CA LEU A 13 -6.13 -33.89 -3.42
C LEU A 13 -5.20 -32.73 -3.01
N VAL A 14 -4.33 -32.25 -3.91
CA VAL A 14 -3.45 -31.10 -3.67
C VAL A 14 -4.05 -29.84 -4.32
N SER A 15 -5.35 -29.67 -4.31
CA SER A 15 -5.98 -28.36 -4.54
C SER A 15 -5.79 -27.55 -3.27
N GLY A 16 -4.61 -26.93 -3.13
CA GLY A 16 -4.38 -25.95 -2.07
C GLY A 16 -5.49 -24.91 -2.15
N THR A 17 -6.26 -24.79 -1.09
CA THR A 17 -7.23 -23.70 -0.95
C THR A 17 -6.43 -22.41 -0.98
N ALA A 18 -6.56 -21.61 -2.05
CA ALA A 18 -6.07 -20.24 -2.05
C ALA A 18 -6.75 -19.52 -0.89
N SER A 19 -6.01 -19.30 0.21
CA SER A 19 -6.50 -18.52 1.33
C SER A 19 -6.49 -17.06 0.88
N ALA A 20 -7.67 -16.55 0.55
CA ALA A 20 -7.81 -15.12 0.32
C ALA A 20 -7.71 -14.39 1.66
N ARG A 21 -6.96 -13.29 1.70
CA ARG A 21 -6.93 -12.38 2.85
C ARG A 21 -8.32 -11.74 2.99
N ASP A 22 -8.87 -11.78 4.20
CA ASP A 22 -10.15 -11.15 4.53
C ASP A 22 -9.99 -9.76 5.17
N GLN A 23 -8.76 -9.27 5.31
CA GLN A 23 -8.40 -8.00 5.89
C GLN A 23 -7.34 -7.30 5.02
N LEU A 24 -7.62 -6.06 4.60
CA LEU A 24 -6.68 -5.25 3.82
C LEU A 24 -5.50 -4.81 4.67
N SER A 25 -4.32 -4.79 4.07
CA SER A 25 -3.08 -4.27 4.64
C SER A 25 -2.60 -3.07 3.83
N LEU A 26 -2.44 -1.94 4.51
CA LEU A 26 -1.97 -0.69 3.93
C LEU A 26 -0.69 -0.25 4.64
N ALA A 27 0.30 0.22 3.89
CA ALA A 27 1.48 0.83 4.49
C ALA A 27 1.97 2.02 3.67
N GLY A 28 2.73 2.92 4.29
CA GLY A 28 3.42 3.98 3.55
C GLY A 28 3.49 5.32 4.24
N SER A 29 3.11 6.37 3.52
CA SER A 29 3.28 7.78 3.89
C SER A 29 2.68 8.14 5.24
N SER A 30 3.49 8.78 6.10
CA SER A 30 3.01 9.37 7.35
C SER A 30 2.04 10.55 7.13
N THR A 31 2.18 11.27 6.01
CA THR A 31 1.24 12.33 5.61
C THR A 31 -0.15 11.78 5.33
N VAL A 32 -0.22 10.61 4.68
CA VAL A 32 -1.50 9.98 4.30
C VAL A 32 -2.08 9.15 5.45
N LEU A 33 -1.27 8.74 6.41
CA LEU A 33 -1.65 7.87 7.53
C LEU A 33 -2.94 8.30 8.24
N PRO A 34 -3.12 9.57 8.70
CA PRO A 34 -4.33 9.95 9.44
C PRO A 34 -5.59 9.81 8.60
N PHE A 35 -5.53 10.10 7.30
CA PHE A 35 -6.66 9.96 6.39
C PHE A 35 -6.99 8.48 6.13
N ALA A 36 -5.96 7.67 5.86
CA ALA A 36 -6.12 6.23 5.65
C ALA A 36 -6.68 5.53 6.90
N THR A 37 -6.26 5.95 8.09
CA THR A 37 -6.77 5.42 9.36
C THR A 37 -8.26 5.69 9.52
N ILE A 38 -8.71 6.93 9.29
CA ILE A 38 -10.14 7.29 9.38
C ILE A 38 -10.97 6.46 8.40
N ILE A 39 -10.49 6.29 7.16
CA ILE A 39 -11.20 5.49 6.15
C ILE A 39 -11.25 4.01 6.56
N ALA A 40 -10.15 3.48 7.10
CA ALA A 40 -10.09 2.11 7.59
C ALA A 40 -11.08 1.87 8.76
N GLU A 41 -11.17 2.80 9.70
CA GLU A 41 -12.12 2.76 10.81
C GLU A 41 -13.57 2.82 10.32
N GLU A 42 -13.88 3.72 9.37
CA GLU A 42 -15.22 3.80 8.78
C GLU A 42 -15.58 2.50 8.03
N MET A 43 -14.64 1.95 7.27
CA MET A 43 -14.83 0.68 6.57
C MET A 43 -15.10 -0.48 7.56
N GLY A 44 -14.38 -0.50 8.69
CA GLY A 44 -14.55 -1.50 9.74
C GLY A 44 -15.88 -1.45 10.50
N LYS A 45 -16.66 -0.37 10.38
CA LYS A 45 -18.04 -0.30 10.91
C LYS A 45 -19.02 -1.13 10.09
N ASN A 46 -18.67 -1.48 8.86
CA ASN A 46 -19.47 -2.38 8.04
C ASN A 46 -19.18 -3.83 8.46
N PRO A 47 -20.20 -4.61 8.90
CA PRO A 47 -20.01 -5.98 9.41
C PRO A 47 -19.48 -6.96 8.34
N ASN A 48 -19.53 -6.60 7.07
CA ASN A 48 -19.01 -7.42 5.97
C ASN A 48 -17.51 -7.28 5.74
N PHE A 49 -16.84 -6.34 6.41
CA PHE A 49 -15.41 -6.09 6.25
C PHE A 49 -14.68 -6.09 7.58
N LYS A 50 -13.50 -6.66 7.63
CA LYS A 50 -12.58 -6.43 8.74
C LYS A 50 -11.95 -5.05 8.59
N THR A 51 -11.74 -4.36 9.70
CA THR A 51 -11.03 -3.08 9.72
C THR A 51 -9.65 -3.25 9.09
N PRO A 52 -9.33 -2.52 8.01
CA PRO A 52 -8.01 -2.56 7.40
C PRO A 52 -6.89 -2.23 8.38
N VAL A 53 -5.75 -2.87 8.25
CA VAL A 53 -4.51 -2.52 8.99
C VAL A 53 -3.80 -1.41 8.24
N VAL A 54 -3.47 -0.31 8.92
CA VAL A 54 -2.76 0.84 8.34
C VAL A 54 -1.47 1.10 9.11
N GLU A 55 -0.34 1.01 8.42
CA GLU A 55 0.98 1.19 8.99
C GLU A 55 1.72 2.38 8.38
N SER A 56 2.54 3.04 9.19
CA SER A 56 3.43 4.12 8.74
C SER A 56 4.84 3.60 8.53
N GLY A 57 5.43 3.91 7.39
CA GLY A 57 6.83 3.54 7.09
C GLY A 57 7.47 4.52 6.09
N GLY A 58 6.71 5.58 5.72
CA GLY A 58 7.11 6.53 4.67
C GLY A 58 6.69 6.08 3.27
N SER A 59 6.61 7.03 2.34
CA SER A 59 6.13 6.79 0.97
C SER A 59 6.94 5.71 0.23
N SER A 60 8.24 5.61 0.48
CA SER A 60 9.10 4.59 -0.16
C SER A 60 8.74 3.17 0.26
N VAL A 61 8.34 2.99 1.53
CA VAL A 61 7.89 1.68 2.04
C VAL A 61 6.58 1.28 1.36
N GLY A 62 5.61 2.20 1.28
CA GLY A 62 4.34 1.94 0.59
C GLY A 62 4.54 1.61 -0.89
N LYS A 63 5.31 2.44 -1.61
CA LYS A 63 5.59 2.25 -3.03
C LYS A 63 6.31 0.93 -3.32
N LYS A 64 7.34 0.62 -2.50
CA LYS A 64 8.08 -0.64 -2.67
C LYS A 64 7.20 -1.84 -2.33
N GLY A 65 6.49 -1.78 -1.20
CA GLY A 65 5.72 -2.90 -0.67
C GLY A 65 4.63 -3.39 -1.62
N VAL A 66 3.93 -2.49 -2.34
CA VAL A 66 2.93 -2.90 -3.36
C VAL A 66 3.57 -3.53 -4.60
N CYS A 67 4.88 -3.35 -4.79
CA CYS A 67 5.63 -3.92 -5.91
C CYS A 67 6.39 -5.20 -5.54
N ASP A 68 6.42 -5.57 -4.25
CA ASP A 68 7.18 -6.75 -3.80
C ASP A 68 6.50 -8.07 -4.13
N GLY A 69 5.17 -8.08 -4.34
CA GLY A 69 4.44 -9.28 -4.72
C GLY A 69 2.93 -9.18 -4.51
N ILE A 70 2.26 -10.30 -4.77
CA ILE A 70 0.83 -10.52 -4.55
C ILE A 70 0.67 -11.68 -3.58
N GLY A 71 -0.16 -11.52 -2.57
CA GLY A 71 -0.42 -12.55 -1.58
C GLY A 71 -0.61 -12.00 -0.18
N THR A 72 -0.86 -12.87 0.76
CA THR A 72 -1.21 -12.49 2.14
C THR A 72 -0.03 -11.91 2.94
N GLU A 73 1.18 -12.10 2.48
CA GLU A 73 2.44 -11.58 3.05
C GLU A 73 2.81 -10.18 2.56
N PHE A 74 2.16 -9.68 1.50
CA PHE A 74 2.42 -8.36 0.93
C PHE A 74 1.32 -7.37 1.27
N ILE A 75 1.59 -6.07 1.18
CA ILE A 75 0.57 -5.04 1.36
C ILE A 75 -0.33 -4.94 0.11
N ASP A 76 -1.60 -4.61 0.34
CA ASP A 76 -2.59 -4.46 -0.73
C ASP A 76 -2.59 -3.04 -1.31
N ILE A 77 -2.32 -2.04 -0.45
CA ILE A 77 -2.36 -0.63 -0.83
C ILE A 77 -1.12 0.08 -0.28
N GLY A 78 -0.39 0.74 -1.16
CA GLY A 78 0.75 1.60 -0.80
C GLY A 78 0.33 3.07 -0.74
N ASN A 79 0.43 3.66 0.44
CA ASN A 79 0.17 5.08 0.64
C ASN A 79 1.42 5.91 0.32
N ALA A 80 1.26 6.96 -0.49
CA ALA A 80 2.37 7.83 -0.86
C ALA A 80 1.95 9.29 -0.95
N SER A 81 2.81 10.21 -0.50
CA SER A 81 2.65 11.66 -0.67
C SER A 81 3.29 12.18 -1.97
N SER A 82 3.79 11.29 -2.82
CA SER A 82 4.38 11.63 -4.12
C SER A 82 4.13 10.53 -5.13
N ARG A 83 4.10 10.88 -6.41
CA ARG A 83 3.94 9.93 -7.51
C ARG A 83 5.07 8.91 -7.55
N MET A 84 4.78 7.77 -8.18
CA MET A 84 5.79 6.77 -8.54
C MET A 84 6.81 7.38 -9.49
N LYS A 85 8.09 7.13 -9.21
CA LYS A 85 9.19 7.49 -10.11
C LYS A 85 9.37 6.40 -11.18
N PRO A 86 9.98 6.71 -12.34
CA PRO A 86 10.22 5.71 -13.38
C PRO A 86 10.93 4.44 -12.89
N ALA A 87 11.95 4.59 -12.04
CA ALA A 87 12.66 3.44 -11.46
C ALA A 87 11.81 2.60 -10.49
N GLU A 88 10.86 3.23 -9.78
CA GLU A 88 9.91 2.52 -8.91
C GLU A 88 8.90 1.72 -9.74
N LEU A 89 8.43 2.29 -10.87
CA LEU A 89 7.55 1.58 -11.82
C LEU A 89 8.28 0.41 -12.47
N GLU A 90 9.53 0.60 -12.91
CA GLU A 90 10.35 -0.47 -13.46
C GLU A 90 10.56 -1.63 -12.47
N TYR A 91 10.67 -1.31 -11.18
CA TYR A 91 10.74 -2.33 -10.13
C TYR A 91 9.45 -3.16 -10.04
N CYS A 92 8.27 -2.51 -10.08
CA CYS A 92 7.00 -3.20 -10.13
C CYS A 92 6.89 -4.10 -11.37
N ASP A 93 7.24 -3.57 -12.55
CA ASP A 93 7.19 -4.32 -13.82
C ASP A 93 8.08 -5.57 -13.78
N LYS A 94 9.28 -5.47 -13.21
CA LYS A 94 10.18 -6.63 -13.02
C LYS A 94 9.59 -7.72 -12.15
N ASN A 95 8.74 -7.34 -11.19
CA ASN A 95 8.03 -8.27 -10.31
C ASN A 95 6.66 -8.70 -10.88
N GLY A 96 6.32 -8.28 -12.10
CA GLY A 96 5.06 -8.60 -12.76
C GLY A 96 3.85 -7.90 -12.16
N ILE A 97 4.06 -6.77 -11.44
CA ILE A 97 3.00 -6.02 -10.77
C ILE A 97 2.56 -4.84 -11.63
N THR A 98 1.30 -4.82 -11.99
CA THR A 98 0.66 -3.66 -12.64
C THR A 98 -0.04 -2.82 -11.58
N LEU A 99 0.35 -1.54 -11.48
CA LEU A 99 -0.21 -0.61 -10.50
C LEU A 99 -1.32 0.26 -11.06
N THR A 100 -2.26 0.61 -10.19
CA THR A 100 -3.20 1.71 -10.42
C THR A 100 -2.90 2.82 -9.41
N GLU A 101 -2.46 4.00 -9.89
CA GLU A 101 -2.27 5.18 -9.05
C GLU A 101 -3.59 5.95 -8.93
N ILE A 102 -4.07 6.12 -7.70
CA ILE A 102 -5.27 6.88 -7.39
C ILE A 102 -4.86 8.12 -6.60
N LYS A 103 -5.07 9.30 -7.19
CA LYS A 103 -4.84 10.57 -6.49
C LYS A 103 -6.04 10.91 -5.61
N VAL A 104 -5.82 10.93 -4.29
CA VAL A 104 -6.86 11.17 -3.29
C VAL A 104 -6.93 12.64 -2.82
N GLY A 105 -5.88 13.45 -3.09
CA GLY A 105 -5.85 14.84 -2.67
C GLY A 105 -4.52 15.53 -2.97
N TYR A 106 -4.36 16.71 -2.37
CA TYR A 106 -3.14 17.50 -2.39
C TYR A 106 -2.71 17.77 -0.96
N ASP A 107 -1.40 17.83 -0.75
CA ASP A 107 -0.77 18.27 0.47
C ASP A 107 -0.03 19.59 0.22
N GLY A 108 0.12 20.41 1.27
CA GLY A 108 0.81 21.68 1.23
C GLY A 108 1.98 21.72 2.21
N ILE A 109 3.05 22.37 1.81
CA ILE A 109 4.20 22.67 2.67
C ILE A 109 4.09 24.12 3.11
N ALA A 110 4.11 24.36 4.42
CA ALA A 110 4.20 25.69 5.00
C ALA A 110 5.58 25.89 5.62
N VAL A 111 6.18 27.03 5.35
CA VAL A 111 7.39 27.48 6.03
C VAL A 111 6.97 28.50 7.08
N ALA A 112 7.36 28.25 8.31
CA ALA A 112 6.99 29.11 9.44
C ALA A 112 8.19 29.37 10.35
N ASN A 113 8.19 30.53 11.00
CA ASN A 113 9.13 30.87 12.08
C ASN A 113 8.37 31.26 13.34
N SER A 114 9.10 31.50 14.43
CA SER A 114 8.51 32.03 15.67
C SER A 114 7.83 33.38 15.43
N LEU A 115 6.71 33.62 16.13
CA LEU A 115 6.01 34.92 16.13
C LEU A 115 6.90 36.06 16.64
N GLU A 116 7.89 35.75 17.48
CA GLU A 116 8.87 36.72 18.00
C GLU A 116 10.11 36.83 17.11
N GLY A 117 10.20 36.01 16.04
CA GLY A 117 11.28 36.04 15.09
C GLY A 117 11.15 37.18 14.08
N GLN A 118 12.23 37.45 13.35
CA GLN A 118 12.21 38.39 12.24
C GLN A 118 11.25 37.88 11.14
N THR A 119 10.55 38.81 10.47
CA THR A 119 9.73 38.46 9.31
C THR A 119 10.57 37.74 8.27
N LEU A 120 10.12 36.54 7.90
CA LEU A 120 10.79 35.74 6.88
C LEU A 120 10.35 36.19 5.50
N GLU A 121 11.23 36.88 4.79
CA GLU A 121 11.01 37.30 3.40
C GLU A 121 11.84 36.40 2.49
N ILE A 122 11.23 35.32 2.01
CA ILE A 122 11.86 34.35 1.11
C ILE A 122 11.02 34.21 -0.15
N SER A 123 11.70 34.11 -1.28
CA SER A 123 11.07 33.76 -2.54
C SER A 123 10.97 32.23 -2.69
N LYS A 124 10.19 31.78 -3.66
CA LYS A 124 10.11 30.36 -4.00
C LYS A 124 11.45 29.78 -4.50
N ALA A 125 12.35 30.65 -4.99
CA ALA A 125 13.68 30.24 -5.45
C ALA A 125 14.67 30.06 -4.28
N ASP A 126 14.35 30.60 -3.10
CA ASP A 126 15.17 30.49 -1.89
C ASP A 126 14.84 29.20 -1.09
N LEU A 127 13.79 28.47 -1.47
CA LEU A 127 13.36 27.18 -0.93
C LEU A 127 13.96 26.01 -1.71
#